data_1ebf4cc3d56cd3767df47dee9ac5e473
#
_entry.id   1ebf4cc3d56cd3767df47dee9ac5e473
#
_cell.length_a   1.000
_cell.length_b   1.000
_cell.length_c   1.000
_cell.angle_alpha   90.00
_cell.angle_beta   90.00
_cell.angle_gamma   90.00
#
_symmetry.space_group_name_H-M   'P 1'
#
loop_
_entity.id
_entity.type
_entity.pdbx_description
1 polymer ?
#
loop_
_entity_poly.entity_id
_entity_poly.type
_entity_poly.pdbx_seq_one_letter_code
_entity_poly.pdbx_strand_id
1 'polypeptide(L)'
;MLIKAVAQAVPSYTMSCFKLPDNLCDDLTSMIRQFWWGKKKDEKKLAWISWKRMCQPKENGGMGFRDLKSFNKALLAKQGWRLQSSNQSLFARVFKAKYFPESEFTEASLGNHPSFAWRSIMSAQAVVQKGKRWRVGNGRNIQIWTNDWLPSKSYPRILSPHQPPWENAKVSDLIDEAAGAWNNAMVRQLFSFAEADLVLSIPLSQSLPVDRIVWNGTSKGKFSVCSAYHSIREMGKNSKEECSDDSEMKHLWKSIWKLKLPNKIRSFVWRACREALATKANLKKRKITKDDLCSQCGKGAETSLHLFWFCDKAKEVWCNSKMALPFSLDHSWSFIDVMWQLVKHSSTSPGLMEKMMSLCWEIWKERNSVRNGSGKRESKVLVRNAASLVEEYNAANERVVFKNPEFSTKWHPPDSPRFKMNVDAAVFSDLRAMGAGMVIRDSQGQVLAAMCKRIPANLSALDAEAKSMEIAVHFAWEMGFREVYFKTDSSNLKNILTGLSEAPASLEPVTASILAQLDKFRFISFCHVERDGNRPGHILAKFAKQVGDSVVWLEETPNLIENACSQDVSLCNFGVL
;
A
#
# COMPACT_ATOMS: atom_id res chain seq x y z
N MET A 1 20.66 -11.02 2.47
CA MET A 1 19.60 -11.68 3.27
C MET A 1 19.95 -11.81 4.73
N LEU A 2 21.10 -12.42 5.11
CA LEU A 2 21.51 -12.67 6.50
C LEU A 2 21.37 -11.47 7.45
N ILE A 3 21.79 -10.27 7.07
CA ILE A 3 21.67 -9.08 7.94
C ILE A 3 20.23 -8.81 8.36
N LYS A 4 19.29 -8.85 7.41
CA LYS A 4 17.87 -8.57 7.70
C LYS A 4 17.18 -9.70 8.44
N ALA A 5 17.50 -10.94 8.06
CA ALA A 5 16.84 -12.13 8.60
C ALA A 5 17.40 -12.56 9.96
N VAL A 6 18.69 -12.31 10.22
CA VAL A 6 19.36 -12.75 11.43
C VAL A 6 19.84 -11.58 12.27
N ALA A 7 20.85 -10.82 11.80
CA ALA A 7 21.51 -9.82 12.65
C ALA A 7 20.57 -8.73 13.19
N GLN A 8 19.58 -8.30 12.39
CA GLN A 8 18.57 -7.32 12.81
C GLN A 8 17.34 -7.96 13.49
N ALA A 9 17.23 -9.28 13.50
CA ALA A 9 16.13 -9.99 14.16
C ALA A 9 16.50 -10.44 15.59
N VAL A 10 17.77 -10.78 15.84
CA VAL A 10 18.25 -11.28 17.14
C VAL A 10 17.83 -10.39 18.33
N PRO A 11 18.01 -9.05 18.33
CA PRO A 11 17.64 -8.22 19.46
C PRO A 11 16.13 -7.92 19.56
N SER A 12 15.30 -8.39 18.62
CA SER A 12 13.89 -7.94 18.52
C SER A 12 13.03 -8.34 19.73
N TYR A 13 13.31 -9.46 20.39
CA TYR A 13 12.58 -9.84 21.60
C TYR A 13 12.87 -8.84 22.74
N THR A 14 14.12 -8.59 23.06
CA THR A 14 14.53 -7.62 24.08
C THR A 14 14.03 -6.20 23.73
N MET A 15 14.14 -5.80 22.46
CA MET A 15 13.63 -4.53 21.95
C MET A 15 12.12 -4.39 22.07
N SER A 16 11.36 -5.47 22.08
CA SER A 16 9.90 -5.43 22.24
C SER A 16 9.45 -5.22 23.69
N CYS A 17 10.35 -5.45 24.64
CA CYS A 17 10.10 -5.29 26.07
C CYS A 17 10.77 -4.05 26.66
N PHE A 18 11.96 -3.70 26.16
CA PHE A 18 12.82 -2.70 26.76
C PHE A 18 13.41 -1.72 25.73
N LYS A 19 13.55 -0.47 26.13
CA LYS A 19 14.31 0.51 25.39
C LYS A 19 15.81 0.21 25.56
N LEU A 20 16.48 -0.11 24.46
CA LEU A 20 17.94 -0.30 24.45
C LEU A 20 18.66 1.05 24.60
N PRO A 21 19.80 1.08 25.31
CA PRO A 21 20.67 2.24 25.33
C PRO A 21 21.15 2.62 23.92
N ASP A 22 21.26 3.93 23.66
CA ASP A 22 21.62 4.42 22.33
C ASP A 22 23.03 3.99 21.89
N ASN A 23 24.00 3.94 22.81
CA ASN A 23 25.36 3.44 22.55
C ASN A 23 25.36 1.97 22.11
N LEU A 24 24.57 1.12 22.77
CA LEU A 24 24.45 -0.30 22.37
C LEU A 24 23.86 -0.43 20.94
N CYS A 25 22.86 0.39 20.61
CA CYS A 25 22.31 0.42 19.25
C CYS A 25 23.36 0.86 18.22
N ASP A 26 24.23 1.81 18.58
CA ASP A 26 25.31 2.31 17.74
C ASP A 26 26.41 1.25 17.54
N ASP A 27 26.78 0.53 18.59
CA ASP A 27 27.73 -0.58 18.53
C ASP A 27 27.23 -1.72 17.64
N LEU A 28 25.99 -2.17 17.85
CA LEU A 28 25.35 -3.18 16.99
C LEU A 28 25.28 -2.74 15.53
N THR A 29 24.92 -1.46 15.30
CA THR A 29 24.89 -0.87 13.96
C THR A 29 26.29 -0.87 13.33
N SER A 30 27.33 -0.57 14.10
CA SER A 30 28.72 -0.59 13.64
C SER A 30 29.16 -2.01 13.24
N MET A 31 28.83 -3.01 14.04
CA MET A 31 29.12 -4.44 13.73
C MET A 31 28.42 -4.88 12.45
N ILE A 32 27.11 -4.56 12.30
CA ILE A 32 26.33 -4.88 11.09
C ILE A 32 26.91 -4.18 9.85
N ARG A 33 27.32 -2.93 9.97
CA ARG A 33 27.97 -2.16 8.90
C ARG A 33 29.30 -2.78 8.49
N GLN A 34 30.11 -3.18 9.46
CA GLN A 34 31.39 -3.86 9.20
C GLN A 34 31.19 -5.19 8.47
N PHE A 35 30.22 -5.99 8.91
CA PHE A 35 29.87 -7.24 8.26
C PHE A 35 29.39 -7.02 6.80
N TRP A 36 28.54 -6.03 6.56
CA TRP A 36 28.07 -5.71 5.21
C TRP A 36 29.18 -5.37 4.24
N TRP A 37 30.18 -4.62 4.69
CA TRP A 37 31.30 -4.22 3.87
C TRP A 37 32.41 -5.28 3.82
N GLY A 38 32.21 -6.44 4.46
CA GLY A 38 33.10 -7.59 4.41
C GLY A 38 34.41 -7.38 5.17
N LYS A 39 34.38 -6.63 6.28
CA LYS A 39 35.56 -6.47 7.15
C LYS A 39 35.93 -7.83 7.75
N LYS A 40 37.12 -8.31 7.46
CA LYS A 40 37.79 -9.41 8.19
C LYS A 40 38.55 -8.82 9.39
N LYS A 41 38.91 -9.68 10.39
CA LYS A 41 39.47 -9.22 11.68
C LYS A 41 40.57 -8.18 11.55
N ASP A 42 41.44 -8.25 10.53
CA ASP A 42 42.63 -7.40 10.39
C ASP A 42 42.59 -6.42 9.19
N GLU A 43 41.48 -6.36 8.41
CA GLU A 43 41.36 -5.49 7.25
C GLU A 43 40.43 -4.31 7.50
N LYS A 44 40.92 -3.09 7.34
CA LYS A 44 40.08 -1.88 7.31
C LYS A 44 39.39 -1.75 5.94
N LYS A 45 38.20 -2.33 5.78
CA LYS A 45 37.40 -2.14 4.56
C LYS A 45 36.58 -0.85 4.60
N LEU A 46 36.52 -0.19 3.47
CA LEU A 46 35.89 1.11 3.33
C LEU A 46 34.35 1.00 3.28
N ALA A 47 33.66 1.79 4.10
CA ALA A 47 32.21 1.96 3.99
C ALA A 47 31.91 2.99 2.89
N TRP A 48 31.43 2.53 1.73
CA TRP A 48 31.15 3.38 0.56
C TRP A 48 29.94 4.29 0.74
N ILE A 49 28.94 3.87 1.51
CA ILE A 49 27.67 4.60 1.71
C ILE A 49 27.40 4.69 3.21
N SER A 50 26.91 5.84 3.65
CA SER A 50 26.55 6.05 5.06
C SER A 50 25.40 5.12 5.48
N TRP A 51 25.40 4.66 6.74
CA TRP A 51 24.37 3.77 7.25
C TRP A 51 22.97 4.42 7.20
N LYS A 52 22.87 5.72 7.48
CA LYS A 52 21.63 6.50 7.36
C LYS A 52 21.01 6.37 5.96
N ARG A 53 21.82 6.45 4.89
CA ARG A 53 21.37 6.22 3.51
C ARG A 53 20.98 4.78 3.24
N MET A 54 21.74 3.81 3.76
CA MET A 54 21.42 2.39 3.61
C MET A 54 20.11 1.99 4.29
N CYS A 55 19.72 2.69 5.36
CA CYS A 55 18.45 2.50 6.05
C CYS A 55 17.25 3.14 5.33
N GLN A 56 17.45 3.93 4.27
CA GLN A 56 16.33 4.43 3.47
C GLN A 56 15.62 3.28 2.75
N PRO A 57 14.31 3.42 2.46
CA PRO A 57 13.58 2.48 1.61
C PRO A 57 14.27 2.25 0.27
N LYS A 58 14.05 1.09 -0.33
CA LYS A 58 14.59 0.77 -1.66
C LYS A 58 14.13 1.76 -2.73
N GLU A 59 12.89 2.20 -2.66
CA GLU A 59 12.31 3.19 -3.56
C GLU A 59 12.92 4.59 -3.41
N ASN A 60 13.59 4.87 -2.30
CA ASN A 60 14.34 6.11 -2.06
C ASN A 60 15.87 5.90 -2.23
N GLY A 61 16.25 4.84 -2.95
CA GLY A 61 17.63 4.50 -3.25
C GLY A 61 18.46 4.00 -2.08
N GLY A 62 17.81 3.49 -1.03
CA GLY A 62 18.45 2.78 0.07
C GLY A 62 18.44 1.25 -0.14
N MET A 63 18.90 0.52 0.88
CA MET A 63 18.84 -0.94 0.95
C MET A 63 17.69 -1.45 1.82
N GLY A 64 16.99 -0.54 2.52
CA GLY A 64 15.93 -0.87 3.48
C GLY A 64 16.46 -1.65 4.68
N PHE A 65 17.65 -1.36 5.17
CA PHE A 65 18.09 -1.82 6.48
C PHE A 65 17.33 -1.07 7.58
N ARG A 66 17.19 -1.68 8.74
CA ARG A 66 16.52 -1.06 9.87
C ARG A 66 17.49 -0.18 10.65
N ASP A 67 17.05 1.01 10.98
CA ASP A 67 17.65 1.81 12.04
C ASP A 67 17.21 1.23 13.39
N LEU A 68 18.14 0.75 14.19
CA LEU A 68 17.82 -0.02 15.40
C LEU A 68 17.10 0.84 16.45
N LYS A 69 17.45 2.13 16.59
CA LYS A 69 16.78 3.05 17.54
C LYS A 69 15.33 3.26 17.18
N SER A 70 15.04 3.57 15.90
CA SER A 70 13.68 3.72 15.40
C SER A 70 12.90 2.41 15.44
N PHE A 71 13.56 1.28 15.19
CA PHE A 71 12.93 -0.04 15.23
C PHE A 71 12.56 -0.46 16.66
N ASN A 72 13.44 -0.22 17.64
CA ASN A 72 13.14 -0.44 19.06
C ASN A 72 11.94 0.40 19.50
N LYS A 73 11.92 1.70 19.14
CA LYS A 73 10.79 2.58 19.46
C LYS A 73 9.48 2.09 18.82
N ALA A 74 9.52 1.56 17.60
CA ALA A 74 8.34 1.00 16.93
C ALA A 74 7.83 -0.30 17.59
N LEU A 75 8.74 -1.15 18.10
CA LEU A 75 8.39 -2.35 18.86
C LEU A 75 7.76 -2.00 20.21
N LEU A 76 8.26 -0.98 20.90
CA LEU A 76 7.68 -0.47 22.15
C LEU A 76 6.33 0.21 21.89
N ALA A 77 6.18 0.93 20.78
CA ALA A 77 4.90 1.49 20.36
C ALA A 77 3.83 0.40 20.14
N LYS A 78 4.23 -0.81 19.70
CA LYS A 78 3.32 -1.96 19.63
C LYS A 78 2.75 -2.33 21.01
N GLN A 79 3.56 -2.29 22.05
CA GLN A 79 3.08 -2.54 23.42
C GLN A 79 2.17 -1.41 23.90
N GLY A 80 2.55 -0.16 23.65
CA GLY A 80 1.68 1.00 23.95
C GLY A 80 0.34 0.92 23.20
N TRP A 81 0.34 0.52 21.93
CA TRP A 81 -0.89 0.28 21.16
C TRP A 81 -1.77 -0.82 21.77
N ARG A 82 -1.17 -1.90 22.28
CA ARG A 82 -1.92 -2.96 22.98
C ARG A 82 -2.57 -2.44 24.26
N LEU A 83 -1.90 -1.55 24.99
CA LEU A 83 -2.48 -0.89 26.18
C LEU A 83 -3.64 0.04 25.80
N GLN A 84 -3.58 0.69 24.63
CA GLN A 84 -4.61 1.59 24.13
C GLN A 84 -5.84 0.85 23.58
N SER A 85 -5.62 -0.28 22.87
CA SER A 85 -6.68 -0.92 22.06
C SER A 85 -7.29 -2.18 22.68
N SER A 86 -6.66 -2.81 23.70
CA SER A 86 -7.05 -4.10 24.23
C SER A 86 -7.07 -4.11 25.76
N ASN A 87 -8.21 -3.76 26.35
CA ASN A 87 -8.38 -3.72 27.82
C ASN A 87 -8.50 -5.11 28.48
N GLN A 88 -8.67 -6.19 27.72
CA GLN A 88 -8.98 -7.52 28.26
C GLN A 88 -7.74 -8.38 28.54
N SER A 89 -6.59 -8.10 27.93
CA SER A 89 -5.38 -8.91 28.14
C SER A 89 -4.83 -8.70 29.56
N LEU A 90 -4.26 -9.77 30.16
CA LEU A 90 -3.61 -9.68 31.48
C LEU A 90 -2.57 -8.55 31.52
N PHE A 91 -1.77 -8.41 30.44
CA PHE A 91 -0.81 -7.34 30.29
C PHE A 91 -1.46 -5.95 30.41
N ALA A 92 -2.55 -5.71 29.68
CA ALA A 92 -3.24 -4.42 29.71
C ALA A 92 -3.88 -4.17 31.08
N ARG A 93 -4.52 -5.18 31.69
CA ARG A 93 -5.15 -5.07 33.03
C ARG A 93 -4.14 -4.70 34.12
N VAL A 94 -2.99 -5.39 34.15
CA VAL A 94 -1.93 -5.12 35.15
C VAL A 94 -1.33 -3.73 34.98
N PHE A 95 -0.98 -3.34 33.76
CA PHE A 95 -0.39 -2.02 33.51
C PHE A 95 -1.39 -0.88 33.74
N LYS A 96 -2.65 -1.06 33.33
CA LYS A 96 -3.71 -0.07 33.56
C LYS A 96 -3.94 0.15 35.05
N ALA A 97 -4.17 -0.91 35.81
CA ALA A 97 -4.42 -0.82 37.25
C ALA A 97 -3.25 -0.14 38.01
N LYS A 98 -2.01 -0.38 37.58
CA LYS A 98 -0.83 0.15 38.27
C LYS A 98 -0.45 1.57 37.88
N TYR A 99 -0.57 1.97 36.61
CA TYR A 99 0.04 3.18 36.09
C TYR A 99 -0.95 4.23 35.57
N PHE A 100 -2.16 3.83 35.13
CA PHE A 100 -3.14 4.78 34.56
C PHE A 100 -4.59 4.27 34.76
N PRO A 101 -5.05 4.03 36.01
CA PRO A 101 -6.35 3.41 36.28
C PRO A 101 -7.52 4.19 35.68
N GLU A 102 -7.48 5.53 35.73
CA GLU A 102 -8.59 6.43 35.36
C GLU A 102 -8.41 7.07 33.97
N SER A 103 -7.26 6.91 33.31
CA SER A 103 -6.96 7.57 32.04
C SER A 103 -6.71 6.56 30.91
N GLU A 104 -6.51 7.07 29.71
CA GLU A 104 -6.00 6.29 28.58
C GLU A 104 -4.47 6.24 28.59
N PHE A 105 -3.87 5.24 27.90
CA PHE A 105 -2.41 5.13 27.78
C PHE A 105 -1.78 6.41 27.18
N THR A 106 -2.45 7.07 26.25
CA THR A 106 -1.94 8.29 25.60
C THR A 106 -1.94 9.51 26.48
N GLU A 107 -2.64 9.48 27.61
CA GLU A 107 -2.74 10.54 28.61
C GLU A 107 -1.94 10.21 29.87
N ALA A 108 -1.50 8.94 29.99
CA ALA A 108 -0.79 8.46 31.15
C ALA A 108 0.52 9.22 31.39
N SER A 109 0.83 9.48 32.66
CA SER A 109 2.10 10.00 33.12
C SER A 109 3.07 8.88 33.49
N LEU A 110 4.38 9.22 33.60
CA LEU A 110 5.39 8.25 33.99
C LEU A 110 5.21 7.75 35.44
N GLY A 111 4.73 8.62 36.33
CA GLY A 111 4.57 8.36 37.76
C GLY A 111 5.90 8.38 38.53
N ASN A 112 5.81 8.20 39.87
CA ASN A 112 6.98 8.37 40.77
C ASN A 112 7.88 7.11 40.83
N HIS A 113 7.35 5.93 40.68
CA HIS A 113 8.09 4.64 40.75
C HIS A 113 7.87 3.77 39.53
N PRO A 114 8.28 4.24 38.31
CA PRO A 114 8.06 3.49 37.10
C PRO A 114 9.02 2.30 37.01
N SER A 115 8.48 1.11 36.68
CA SER A 115 9.34 -0.02 36.31
C SER A 115 10.11 0.28 35.02
N PHE A 116 11.21 -0.44 34.80
CA PHE A 116 12.00 -0.28 33.58
C PHE A 116 11.18 -0.58 32.32
N ALA A 117 10.29 -1.58 32.37
CA ALA A 117 9.37 -1.90 31.27
C ALA A 117 8.39 -0.74 31.01
N TRP A 118 7.77 -0.16 32.06
CA TRP A 118 6.85 0.97 31.90
C TRP A 118 7.56 2.18 31.30
N ARG A 119 8.72 2.54 31.84
CA ARG A 119 9.56 3.63 31.31
C ARG A 119 9.90 3.44 29.84
N SER A 120 10.20 2.18 29.47
CA SER A 120 10.49 1.82 28.07
C SER A 120 9.28 2.04 27.17
N ILE A 121 8.10 1.54 27.55
CA ILE A 121 6.86 1.68 26.77
C ILE A 121 6.46 3.16 26.66
N MET A 122 6.54 3.92 27.75
CA MET A 122 6.23 5.36 27.78
C MET A 122 7.12 6.17 26.84
N SER A 123 8.36 5.75 26.60
CA SER A 123 9.24 6.41 25.61
C SER A 123 8.68 6.41 24.19
N ALA A 124 7.71 5.54 23.88
CA ALA A 124 7.04 5.45 22.59
C ALA A 124 5.60 6.01 22.59
N GLN A 125 5.12 6.59 23.71
CA GLN A 125 3.75 7.11 23.86
C GLN A 125 3.39 8.12 22.76
N ALA A 126 4.28 9.07 22.45
CA ALA A 126 4.07 10.07 21.41
C ALA A 126 3.84 9.46 20.01
N VAL A 127 4.40 8.27 19.74
CA VAL A 127 4.17 7.55 18.47
C VAL A 127 2.75 7.01 18.42
N VAL A 128 2.26 6.47 19.55
CA VAL A 128 0.88 5.95 19.66
C VAL A 128 -0.10 7.11 19.58
N GLN A 129 0.15 8.21 20.28
CA GLN A 129 -0.69 9.40 20.28
C GLN A 129 -0.84 10.00 18.88
N LYS A 130 0.27 10.16 18.13
CA LYS A 130 0.23 10.68 16.76
C LYS A 130 -0.37 9.70 15.76
N GLY A 131 -0.32 8.40 16.05
CA GLY A 131 -0.82 7.36 15.15
C GLY A 131 -2.25 6.91 15.44
N LYS A 132 -2.87 7.30 16.56
CA LYS A 132 -4.26 6.98 16.88
C LYS A 132 -5.21 7.90 16.09
N ARG A 133 -6.32 7.34 15.63
CA ARG A 133 -7.43 8.08 15.02
C ARG A 133 -8.73 7.39 15.39
N TRP A 134 -9.78 8.16 15.62
CA TRP A 134 -11.11 7.62 15.75
C TRP A 134 -11.66 7.19 14.37
N ARG A 135 -12.32 6.07 14.36
CA ARG A 135 -13.18 5.63 13.28
C ARG A 135 -14.62 5.87 13.72
N VAL A 136 -15.34 6.64 12.92
CA VAL A 136 -16.72 6.98 13.18
C VAL A 136 -17.61 5.75 13.04
N GLY A 137 -18.43 5.52 14.03
CA GLY A 137 -19.54 4.57 14.04
C GLY A 137 -20.84 5.34 14.28
N ASN A 138 -21.24 5.55 15.54
CA ASN A 138 -22.40 6.36 15.93
C ASN A 138 -22.01 7.81 16.34
N GLY A 139 -20.75 8.15 16.37
CA GLY A 139 -20.24 9.48 16.71
C GLY A 139 -20.35 9.92 18.16
N ARG A 140 -20.92 9.07 19.05
CA ARG A 140 -21.23 9.45 20.45
C ARG A 140 -20.00 9.61 21.35
N ASN A 141 -18.87 9.00 20.98
CA ASN A 141 -17.62 9.05 21.72
C ASN A 141 -16.59 10.03 21.14
N ILE A 142 -16.91 10.72 20.06
CA ILE A 142 -15.97 11.55 19.31
C ILE A 142 -16.41 13.01 19.44
N GLN A 143 -15.52 13.84 20.01
CA GLN A 143 -15.68 15.30 19.98
C GLN A 143 -15.17 15.85 18.64
N ILE A 144 -15.97 16.70 18.02
CA ILE A 144 -15.70 17.20 16.65
C ILE A 144 -14.35 17.89 16.56
N TRP A 145 -14.04 18.80 17.50
CA TRP A 145 -12.90 19.72 17.40
C TRP A 145 -11.62 19.20 18.03
N THR A 146 -11.72 18.33 19.03
CA THR A 146 -10.57 17.92 19.84
C THR A 146 -10.00 16.57 19.43
N ASN A 147 -10.81 15.69 18.86
CA ASN A 147 -10.36 14.36 18.48
C ASN A 147 -9.85 14.30 17.03
N ASP A 148 -8.96 13.36 16.76
CA ASP A 148 -8.47 13.04 15.45
C ASP A 148 -9.39 11.97 14.84
N TRP A 149 -10.25 12.34 13.86
CA TRP A 149 -11.24 11.43 13.26
C TRP A 149 -11.37 11.52 11.74
N LEU A 150 -10.83 12.58 11.11
CA LEU A 150 -10.87 12.69 9.65
C LEU A 150 -9.97 11.67 8.97
N PRO A 151 -10.36 11.11 7.80
CA PRO A 151 -9.58 10.11 7.04
C PRO A 151 -8.42 10.74 6.27
N SER A 152 -7.73 11.70 6.87
CA SER A 152 -6.57 12.38 6.31
C SER A 152 -5.32 12.08 7.14
N LYS A 153 -4.20 11.86 6.45
CA LYS A 153 -2.90 11.70 7.11
C LYS A 153 -2.32 13.03 7.55
N SER A 154 -2.57 14.09 6.78
CA SER A 154 -2.02 15.43 7.02
C SER A 154 -2.85 16.22 8.02
N TYR A 155 -4.17 16.04 7.96
CA TYR A 155 -5.15 16.79 8.76
C TYR A 155 -6.19 15.84 9.36
N PRO A 156 -5.84 15.07 10.40
CA PRO A 156 -6.77 14.11 11.00
C PRO A 156 -7.82 14.77 11.90
N ARG A 157 -7.70 16.07 12.17
CA ARG A 157 -8.56 16.90 13.02
C ARG A 157 -9.18 18.03 12.22
N ILE A 158 -10.38 18.48 12.63
CA ILE A 158 -11.01 19.69 12.12
C ILE A 158 -10.17 20.92 12.51
N LEU A 159 -9.90 21.78 11.54
CA LEU A 159 -9.18 23.05 11.70
C LEU A 159 -10.09 24.28 11.63
N SER A 160 -11.31 24.14 11.07
CA SER A 160 -12.31 25.20 11.08
C SER A 160 -12.59 25.67 12.51
N PRO A 161 -12.70 26.98 12.76
CA PRO A 161 -12.96 27.50 14.10
C PRO A 161 -14.31 27.01 14.61
N HIS A 162 -14.35 26.60 15.88
CA HIS A 162 -15.61 26.27 16.53
C HIS A 162 -16.41 27.54 16.78
N GLN A 163 -17.71 27.43 16.56
CA GLN A 163 -18.66 28.52 16.78
C GLN A 163 -19.62 28.14 17.92
N PRO A 164 -19.96 29.06 18.82
CA PRO A 164 -21.02 28.81 19.80
C PRO A 164 -22.34 28.47 19.07
N PRO A 165 -23.14 27.51 19.51
CA PRO A 165 -23.04 26.71 20.75
C PRO A 165 -22.29 25.36 20.62
N TRP A 166 -21.55 25.13 19.52
CA TRP A 166 -21.00 23.83 19.12
C TRP A 166 -19.68 23.44 19.77
N GLU A 167 -19.15 24.18 20.72
CA GLU A 167 -17.82 23.98 21.32
C GLU A 167 -17.58 22.56 21.86
N ASN A 168 -18.61 21.96 22.45
CA ASN A 168 -18.56 20.61 23.02
C ASN A 168 -19.32 19.56 22.19
N ALA A 169 -19.66 19.89 20.94
CA ALA A 169 -20.46 19.03 20.09
C ALA A 169 -19.71 17.73 19.75
N LYS A 170 -20.50 16.69 19.60
CA LYS A 170 -20.04 15.34 19.22
C LYS A 170 -20.32 15.09 17.74
N VAL A 171 -19.60 14.14 17.17
CA VAL A 171 -19.80 13.73 15.78
C VAL A 171 -21.22 13.15 15.58
N SER A 172 -21.86 12.58 16.61
CA SER A 172 -23.26 12.16 16.60
C SER A 172 -24.22 13.29 16.19
N ASP A 173 -23.91 14.53 16.56
CA ASP A 173 -24.78 15.68 16.28
C ASP A 173 -24.79 16.04 14.78
N LEU A 174 -23.82 15.53 14.02
CA LEU A 174 -23.72 15.67 12.57
C LEU A 174 -24.39 14.52 11.80
N ILE A 175 -24.90 13.50 12.51
CA ILE A 175 -25.46 12.27 11.93
C ILE A 175 -26.99 12.32 12.06
N ASP A 176 -27.67 12.09 10.96
CA ASP A 176 -29.09 11.76 10.97
C ASP A 176 -29.22 10.25 11.31
N GLU A 177 -29.57 9.96 12.56
CA GLU A 177 -29.67 8.58 13.05
C GLU A 177 -30.78 7.80 12.32
N ALA A 178 -31.87 8.47 11.92
CA ALA A 178 -32.99 7.81 11.22
C ALA A 178 -32.60 7.39 9.80
N ALA A 179 -31.84 8.24 9.12
CA ALA A 179 -31.36 7.96 7.77
C ALA A 179 -30.07 7.12 7.74
N GLY A 180 -29.35 6.99 8.88
CA GLY A 180 -28.01 6.40 8.93
C GLY A 180 -27.03 7.11 8.00
N ALA A 181 -27.10 8.43 7.94
CA ALA A 181 -26.37 9.27 7.00
C ALA A 181 -25.90 10.58 7.64
N TRP A 182 -24.97 11.26 6.99
CA TRP A 182 -24.54 12.60 7.43
C TRP A 182 -25.63 13.65 7.16
N ASN A 183 -25.84 14.56 8.11
CA ASN A 183 -26.63 15.78 7.88
C ASN A 183 -25.82 16.75 7.01
N ASN A 184 -26.00 16.65 5.69
CA ASN A 184 -25.23 17.40 4.71
C ASN A 184 -25.32 18.93 4.90
N ALA A 185 -26.50 19.45 5.24
CA ALA A 185 -26.72 20.89 5.43
C ALA A 185 -25.87 21.39 6.60
N MET A 186 -25.93 20.70 7.73
CA MET A 186 -25.19 21.04 8.93
C MET A 186 -23.67 20.91 8.74
N VAL A 187 -23.19 19.82 8.12
CA VAL A 187 -21.77 19.61 7.83
C VAL A 187 -21.22 20.74 6.95
N ARG A 188 -21.95 21.16 5.91
CA ARG A 188 -21.52 22.24 5.03
C ARG A 188 -21.61 23.62 5.65
N GLN A 189 -22.46 23.80 6.66
CA GLN A 189 -22.57 25.05 7.40
C GLN A 189 -21.43 25.23 8.40
N LEU A 190 -21.01 24.14 9.06
CA LEU A 190 -20.03 24.19 10.16
C LEU A 190 -18.58 24.15 9.70
N PHE A 191 -18.29 23.55 8.57
CA PHE A 191 -16.92 23.27 8.14
C PHE A 191 -16.55 23.96 6.84
N SER A 192 -15.25 24.19 6.64
CA SER A 192 -14.72 24.60 5.35
C SER A 192 -15.09 23.57 4.27
N PHE A 193 -15.16 24.02 3.02
CA PHE A 193 -15.51 23.17 1.90
C PHE A 193 -14.68 21.86 1.82
N ALA A 194 -13.36 21.97 2.04
CA ALA A 194 -12.45 20.81 2.00
C ALA A 194 -12.69 19.84 3.17
N GLU A 195 -12.97 20.36 4.37
CA GLU A 195 -13.26 19.52 5.53
C GLU A 195 -14.65 18.88 5.44
N ALA A 196 -15.64 19.62 4.98
CA ALA A 196 -16.98 19.10 4.73
C ALA A 196 -16.92 17.91 3.73
N ASP A 197 -16.14 18.03 2.66
CA ASP A 197 -15.95 16.94 1.71
C ASP A 197 -15.26 15.72 2.33
N LEU A 198 -14.28 15.93 3.20
CA LEU A 198 -13.65 14.83 3.93
C LEU A 198 -14.64 14.14 4.89
N VAL A 199 -15.45 14.90 5.61
CA VAL A 199 -16.50 14.33 6.49
C VAL A 199 -17.49 13.51 5.67
N LEU A 200 -18.03 14.08 4.60
CA LEU A 200 -19.02 13.44 3.73
C LEU A 200 -18.44 12.26 2.92
N SER A 201 -17.11 12.10 2.88
CA SER A 201 -16.45 10.93 2.28
C SER A 201 -16.36 9.73 3.23
N ILE A 202 -16.72 9.89 4.52
CA ILE A 202 -16.71 8.79 5.48
C ILE A 202 -18.01 7.99 5.31
N PRO A 203 -17.94 6.69 4.92
CA PRO A 203 -19.11 5.86 4.80
C PRO A 203 -19.70 5.55 6.19
N LEU A 204 -20.96 5.90 6.41
CA LEU A 204 -21.71 5.51 7.60
C LEU A 204 -22.48 4.22 7.33
N SER A 205 -22.44 3.31 8.30
CA SER A 205 -23.27 2.12 8.30
C SER A 205 -24.70 2.46 8.78
N GLN A 206 -25.71 1.78 8.23
CA GLN A 206 -27.09 1.91 8.71
C GLN A 206 -27.24 1.46 10.17
N SER A 207 -26.42 0.51 10.64
CA SER A 207 -26.45 0.00 12.01
C SER A 207 -25.78 0.93 13.03
N LEU A 208 -25.08 1.99 12.59
CA LEU A 208 -24.36 2.96 13.44
C LEU A 208 -23.63 2.31 14.62
N PRO A 209 -22.66 1.41 14.38
CA PRO A 209 -21.96 0.70 15.45
C PRO A 209 -21.15 1.67 16.32
N VAL A 210 -20.68 1.19 17.48
CA VAL A 210 -19.87 2.02 18.40
C VAL A 210 -18.56 2.48 17.74
N ASP A 211 -18.18 3.71 18.02
CA ASP A 211 -16.92 4.31 17.59
C ASP A 211 -15.71 3.49 18.07
N ARG A 212 -14.66 3.43 17.26
CA ARG A 212 -13.44 2.71 17.62
C ARG A 212 -12.18 3.49 17.29
N ILE A 213 -11.17 3.32 18.13
CA ILE A 213 -9.82 3.85 17.86
C ILE A 213 -9.12 2.90 16.90
N VAL A 214 -8.56 3.45 15.83
CA VAL A 214 -7.81 2.73 14.77
C VAL A 214 -6.44 3.35 14.56
N TRP A 215 -5.52 2.57 13.98
CA TRP A 215 -4.19 3.02 13.65
C TRP A 215 -4.18 3.75 12.29
N ASN A 216 -3.84 5.02 12.26
CA ASN A 216 -3.84 5.84 11.05
C ASN A 216 -2.69 5.51 10.06
N GLY A 217 -1.68 4.76 10.50
CA GLY A 217 -0.52 4.39 9.67
C GLY A 217 -0.78 3.29 8.63
N THR A 218 -1.97 2.69 8.61
CA THR A 218 -2.36 1.64 7.66
C THR A 218 -3.79 1.84 7.17
N SER A 219 -4.08 1.46 5.92
CA SER A 219 -5.44 1.55 5.37
C SER A 219 -6.45 0.67 6.13
N LYS A 220 -5.99 -0.44 6.69
CA LYS A 220 -6.82 -1.38 7.47
C LYS A 220 -7.07 -0.94 8.93
N GLY A 221 -6.49 0.18 9.36
CA GLY A 221 -6.62 0.65 10.75
C GLY A 221 -5.93 -0.22 11.80
N LYS A 222 -5.22 -1.26 11.39
CA LYS A 222 -4.49 -2.17 12.29
C LYS A 222 -3.05 -1.70 12.49
N PHE A 223 -2.59 -1.71 13.75
CA PHE A 223 -1.21 -1.37 14.06
C PHE A 223 -0.24 -2.39 13.43
N SER A 224 0.81 -1.89 12.80
CA SER A 224 1.96 -2.70 12.41
C SER A 224 3.26 -2.01 12.83
N VAL A 225 4.25 -2.81 13.25
CA VAL A 225 5.58 -2.28 13.59
C VAL A 225 6.23 -1.60 12.39
N CYS A 226 5.95 -2.08 11.18
CA CYS A 226 6.43 -1.48 9.93
C CYS A 226 5.89 -0.05 9.75
N SER A 227 4.58 0.15 9.90
CA SER A 227 3.97 1.47 9.75
C SER A 227 4.41 2.43 10.84
N ALA A 228 4.51 1.97 12.10
CA ALA A 228 5.04 2.77 13.21
C ALA A 228 6.51 3.17 12.97
N TYR A 229 7.33 2.25 12.47
CA TYR A 229 8.72 2.54 12.09
C TYR A 229 8.81 3.63 11.02
N HIS A 230 7.98 3.56 9.98
CA HIS A 230 7.93 4.62 8.95
C HIS A 230 7.47 5.95 9.53
N SER A 231 6.42 5.98 10.35
CA SER A 231 5.98 7.21 11.04
C SER A 231 7.06 7.84 11.90
N ILE A 232 7.82 7.03 12.66
CA ILE A 232 8.96 7.52 13.46
C ILE A 232 10.04 8.14 12.56
N ARG A 233 10.33 7.51 11.43
CA ARG A 233 11.32 8.01 10.46
C ARG A 233 10.89 9.32 9.79
N GLU A 234 9.60 9.49 9.54
CA GLU A 234 9.00 10.72 9.01
C GLU A 234 9.04 11.85 10.05
N MET A 235 8.70 11.57 11.31
CA MET A 235 8.82 12.54 12.41
C MET A 235 10.24 13.09 12.59
N GLY A 236 11.27 12.31 12.26
CA GLY A 236 12.68 12.72 12.37
C GLY A 236 13.24 13.44 11.14
N LYS A 237 12.45 13.65 10.07
CA LYS A 237 12.85 14.48 8.94
C LYS A 237 12.54 15.94 9.24
N ASN A 238 13.54 16.80 9.14
CA ASN A 238 13.32 18.24 9.16
C ASN A 238 12.58 18.65 7.88
N SER A 239 11.58 19.51 7.98
CA SER A 239 10.73 20.03 6.92
C SER A 239 11.46 20.72 5.74
N LYS A 240 12.78 20.90 5.85
CA LYS A 240 13.62 21.48 4.78
C LYS A 240 14.10 20.50 3.70
N GLU A 241 13.85 19.18 3.84
CA GLU A 241 14.29 18.17 2.86
C GLU A 241 13.19 17.78 1.83
N GLU A 242 12.06 18.48 1.80
CA GLU A 242 10.87 18.10 1.00
C GLU A 242 10.64 18.97 -0.25
N CYS A 243 11.67 19.50 -0.91
CA CYS A 243 11.50 20.25 -2.14
C CYS A 243 12.25 19.61 -3.32
N SER A 244 11.86 18.44 -3.76
CA SER A 244 12.05 17.97 -5.14
C SER A 244 11.01 16.91 -5.45
N ASP A 245 10.53 16.89 -6.68
CA ASP A 245 9.57 15.91 -7.17
C ASP A 245 10.19 14.49 -7.11
N ASP A 246 9.99 13.84 -5.98
CA ASP A 246 10.60 12.56 -5.59
C ASP A 246 9.98 11.38 -6.36
N SER A 247 8.92 11.63 -7.15
CA SER A 247 8.13 10.60 -7.83
C SER A 247 8.92 9.90 -8.93
N GLU A 248 9.62 10.68 -9.76
CA GLU A 248 10.44 10.16 -10.85
C GLU A 248 11.63 9.36 -10.32
N MET A 249 12.34 9.88 -9.31
CA MET A 249 13.44 9.15 -8.68
C MET A 249 12.97 7.86 -8.01
N LYS A 250 11.79 7.85 -7.39
CA LYS A 250 11.18 6.63 -6.84
C LYS A 250 10.88 5.61 -7.95
N HIS A 251 10.40 6.06 -9.10
CA HIS A 251 10.18 5.20 -10.26
C HIS A 251 11.49 4.55 -10.74
N LEU A 252 12.55 5.32 -10.88
CA LEU A 252 13.89 4.82 -11.26
C LEU A 252 14.37 3.74 -10.29
N TRP A 253 14.34 4.00 -8.97
CA TRP A 253 14.78 3.02 -7.99
C TRP A 253 13.91 1.77 -7.98
N LYS A 254 12.59 1.91 -8.13
CA LYS A 254 11.68 0.76 -8.27
C LYS A 254 12.04 -0.09 -9.49
N SER A 255 12.35 0.53 -10.61
CA SER A 255 12.75 -0.15 -11.85
C SER A 255 14.06 -0.93 -11.67
N ILE A 256 15.08 -0.32 -11.04
CA ILE A 256 16.36 -1.00 -10.73
C ILE A 256 16.14 -2.25 -9.87
N TRP A 257 15.30 -2.16 -8.83
CA TRP A 257 15.05 -3.31 -7.95
C TRP A 257 14.11 -4.37 -8.54
N LYS A 258 13.36 -4.03 -9.59
CA LYS A 258 12.50 -4.95 -10.35
C LYS A 258 13.22 -5.68 -11.49
N LEU A 259 14.46 -5.31 -11.84
CA LEU A 259 15.24 -5.99 -12.86
C LEU A 259 15.18 -7.50 -12.70
N LYS A 260 14.91 -8.22 -13.77
CA LYS A 260 14.91 -9.68 -13.81
C LYS A 260 16.35 -10.22 -13.84
N LEU A 261 17.08 -9.99 -12.76
CA LEU A 261 18.49 -10.33 -12.57
C LEU A 261 18.75 -10.83 -11.15
N PRO A 262 19.80 -11.65 -10.93
CA PRO A 262 20.22 -12.06 -9.60
C PRO A 262 20.48 -10.87 -8.66
N ASN A 263 20.24 -11.05 -7.37
CA ASN A 263 20.41 -10.00 -6.35
C ASN A 263 21.81 -9.39 -6.31
N LYS A 264 22.86 -10.18 -6.65
CA LYS A 264 24.24 -9.70 -6.74
C LYS A 264 24.40 -8.59 -7.79
N ILE A 265 23.73 -8.75 -8.94
CA ILE A 265 23.78 -7.75 -10.03
C ILE A 265 22.92 -6.55 -9.70
N ARG A 266 21.70 -6.72 -9.18
CA ARG A 266 20.88 -5.59 -8.70
C ARG A 266 21.63 -4.75 -7.66
N SER A 267 22.35 -5.38 -6.75
CA SER A 267 23.20 -4.69 -5.75
C SER A 267 24.39 -3.99 -6.38
N PHE A 268 24.97 -4.55 -7.44
CA PHE A 268 26.03 -3.91 -8.21
C PHE A 268 25.52 -2.66 -8.94
N VAL A 269 24.38 -2.75 -9.65
CA VAL A 269 23.75 -1.62 -10.33
C VAL A 269 23.43 -0.50 -9.34
N TRP A 270 22.83 -0.86 -8.18
CA TRP A 270 22.57 0.10 -7.10
C TRP A 270 23.84 0.79 -6.61
N ARG A 271 24.95 0.05 -6.44
CA ARG A 271 26.25 0.63 -6.05
C ARG A 271 26.82 1.52 -7.13
N ALA A 272 26.69 1.15 -8.41
CA ALA A 272 27.11 1.97 -9.54
C ALA A 272 26.33 3.30 -9.60
N CYS A 273 24.99 3.26 -9.47
CA CYS A 273 24.15 4.46 -9.39
C CYS A 273 24.47 5.37 -8.19
N ARG A 274 25.05 4.81 -7.13
CA ARG A 274 25.46 5.58 -5.93
C ARG A 274 26.94 5.98 -5.94
N GLU A 275 27.63 5.81 -7.07
CA GLU A 275 29.08 6.04 -7.18
C GLU A 275 29.86 5.33 -6.04
N ALA A 276 29.42 4.11 -5.69
CA ALA A 276 29.95 3.31 -4.59
C ALA A 276 30.71 2.05 -5.07
N LEU A 277 31.15 2.06 -6.32
CA LEU A 277 32.09 1.08 -6.86
C LEU A 277 33.53 1.55 -6.59
N ALA A 278 34.43 0.57 -6.39
CA ALA A 278 35.86 0.85 -6.17
C ALA A 278 36.59 1.15 -7.48
N THR A 279 36.10 2.12 -8.26
CA THR A 279 36.81 2.68 -9.41
C THR A 279 37.98 3.54 -8.93
N LYS A 280 39.01 3.74 -9.76
CA LYS A 280 40.16 4.56 -9.38
C LYS A 280 39.74 6.02 -9.07
N ALA A 281 38.82 6.59 -9.85
CA ALA A 281 38.27 7.92 -9.57
C ALA A 281 37.62 8.01 -8.19
N ASN A 282 36.83 7.00 -7.81
CA ASN A 282 36.21 6.94 -6.48
C ASN A 282 37.22 6.68 -5.35
N LEU A 283 38.26 5.90 -5.60
CA LEU A 283 39.35 5.67 -4.65
C LEU A 283 40.20 6.94 -4.45
N LYS A 284 40.49 7.71 -5.52
CA LYS A 284 41.17 9.00 -5.45
C LYS A 284 40.37 10.03 -4.65
N LYS A 285 39.06 10.15 -4.89
CA LYS A 285 38.15 11.00 -4.09
C LYS A 285 38.24 10.69 -2.59
N ARG A 286 38.56 9.44 -2.24
CA ARG A 286 38.72 9.01 -0.85
C ARG A 286 40.19 8.97 -0.37
N LYS A 287 41.10 9.54 -1.14
CA LYS A 287 42.53 9.63 -0.82
C LYS A 287 43.21 8.27 -0.61
N ILE A 288 42.73 7.19 -1.26
CA ILE A 288 43.30 5.83 -1.18
C ILE A 288 44.35 5.63 -2.27
N THR A 289 44.13 6.21 -3.45
CA THR A 289 45.08 6.19 -4.59
C THR A 289 45.46 7.62 -4.97
N LYS A 290 46.67 7.78 -5.50
CA LYS A 290 47.16 9.09 -5.98
C LYS A 290 46.63 9.41 -7.38
N ASP A 291 46.51 8.41 -8.24
CA ASP A 291 46.03 8.55 -9.62
C ASP A 291 44.61 7.99 -9.81
N ASP A 292 43.94 8.43 -10.86
CA ASP A 292 42.63 7.97 -11.27
C ASP A 292 42.59 7.42 -12.69
N LEU A 293 43.75 7.30 -13.34
CA LEU A 293 43.84 6.81 -14.72
C LEU A 293 43.35 5.36 -14.85
N CYS A 294 42.56 5.09 -15.86
CA CYS A 294 42.05 3.78 -16.17
C CYS A 294 43.18 2.78 -16.44
N SER A 295 43.29 1.72 -15.64
CA SER A 295 44.30 0.67 -15.82
C SER A 295 44.07 -0.23 -17.04
N GLN A 296 42.91 -0.15 -17.68
CA GLN A 296 42.58 -0.94 -18.86
C GLN A 296 43.03 -0.26 -20.16
N CYS A 297 42.86 1.06 -20.32
CA CYS A 297 43.18 1.82 -21.53
C CYS A 297 44.26 2.90 -21.33
N GLY A 298 44.52 3.33 -20.09
CA GLY A 298 45.52 4.40 -19.83
C GLY A 298 45.12 5.83 -20.26
N LYS A 299 43.91 6.02 -20.84
CA LYS A 299 43.55 7.26 -21.56
C LYS A 299 42.65 8.25 -20.77
N GLY A 300 42.12 7.90 -19.62
CA GLY A 300 41.21 8.78 -18.87
C GLY A 300 40.96 8.33 -17.45
N ALA A 301 40.26 9.17 -16.67
CA ALA A 301 39.90 8.85 -15.32
C ALA A 301 38.92 7.66 -15.28
N GLU A 302 39.23 6.66 -14.47
CA GLU A 302 38.37 5.49 -14.31
C GLU A 302 37.14 5.83 -13.47
N THR A 303 36.18 6.54 -14.06
CA THR A 303 34.83 6.71 -13.51
C THR A 303 33.96 5.50 -13.84
N SER A 304 32.78 5.36 -13.22
CA SER A 304 31.82 4.30 -13.57
C SER A 304 31.41 4.39 -15.05
N LEU A 305 31.18 5.60 -15.55
CA LEU A 305 30.78 5.82 -16.94
C LEU A 305 31.90 5.48 -17.92
N HIS A 306 33.15 5.94 -17.65
CA HIS A 306 34.32 5.59 -18.47
C HIS A 306 34.50 4.06 -18.52
N LEU A 307 34.50 3.40 -17.36
CA LEU A 307 34.74 1.97 -17.26
C LEU A 307 33.75 1.12 -18.07
N PHE A 308 32.50 1.52 -18.11
CA PHE A 308 31.45 0.72 -18.76
C PHE A 308 31.18 1.10 -20.21
N TRP A 309 31.48 2.33 -20.64
CA TRP A 309 31.12 2.78 -22.00
C TRP A 309 32.27 3.45 -22.78
N PHE A 310 33.10 4.27 -22.13
CA PHE A 310 34.10 5.06 -22.84
C PHE A 310 35.48 4.42 -22.92
N CYS A 311 35.78 3.42 -22.06
CA CYS A 311 37.01 2.67 -22.09
C CYS A 311 37.13 1.86 -23.41
N ASP A 312 38.29 1.85 -24.08
CA ASP A 312 38.48 1.11 -25.33
C ASP A 312 38.12 -0.37 -25.19
N LYS A 313 38.45 -0.98 -24.03
CA LYS A 313 38.06 -2.35 -23.76
C LYS A 313 36.54 -2.53 -23.65
N ALA A 314 35.85 -1.59 -23.03
CA ALA A 314 34.39 -1.61 -22.97
C ALA A 314 33.75 -1.45 -24.36
N LYS A 315 34.27 -0.53 -25.18
CA LYS A 315 33.83 -0.33 -26.57
C LYS A 315 33.96 -1.62 -27.39
N GLU A 316 35.07 -2.36 -27.25
CA GLU A 316 35.28 -3.66 -27.91
C GLU A 316 34.21 -4.66 -27.48
N VAL A 317 33.88 -4.72 -26.17
CA VAL A 317 32.84 -5.60 -25.65
C VAL A 317 31.45 -5.23 -26.19
N TRP A 318 31.12 -3.92 -26.25
CA TRP A 318 29.86 -3.45 -26.82
C TRP A 318 29.73 -3.76 -28.31
N CYS A 319 30.78 -3.56 -29.09
CA CYS A 319 30.80 -3.94 -30.50
C CYS A 319 30.53 -5.44 -30.71
N ASN A 320 31.15 -6.29 -29.90
CA ASN A 320 30.92 -7.74 -29.97
C ASN A 320 29.52 -8.15 -29.54
N SER A 321 28.86 -7.38 -28.67
CA SER A 321 27.51 -7.66 -28.19
C SER A 321 26.41 -7.32 -29.18
N LYS A 322 26.71 -6.51 -30.20
CA LYS A 322 25.74 -5.92 -31.16
C LYS A 322 24.59 -5.16 -30.45
N MET A 323 24.73 -4.81 -29.19
CA MET A 323 23.78 -3.99 -28.46
C MET A 323 24.13 -2.53 -28.57
N ALA A 324 23.15 -1.69 -28.88
CA ALA A 324 23.31 -0.22 -28.94
C ALA A 324 22.42 0.43 -27.86
N LEU A 325 22.89 1.56 -27.34
CA LEU A 325 22.05 2.43 -26.52
C LEU A 325 21.04 3.15 -27.44
N PRO A 326 19.79 3.28 -27.05
CA PRO A 326 18.78 4.02 -27.82
C PRO A 326 18.92 5.54 -27.71
N PHE A 327 20.05 6.03 -27.17
CA PHE A 327 20.37 7.45 -26.99
C PHE A 327 21.89 7.68 -27.02
N SER A 328 22.31 8.91 -27.26
CA SER A 328 23.69 9.31 -27.18
C SER A 328 24.15 9.54 -25.76
N LEU A 329 25.36 9.11 -25.41
CA LEU A 329 25.95 9.34 -24.09
C LEU A 329 26.64 10.68 -24.03
N ASP A 330 26.40 11.42 -22.95
CA ASP A 330 27.15 12.62 -22.61
C ASP A 330 28.27 12.28 -21.60
N HIS A 331 29.47 12.82 -21.84
CA HIS A 331 30.63 12.61 -20.96
C HIS A 331 30.45 13.19 -19.55
N SER A 332 29.55 14.16 -19.37
CA SER A 332 29.23 14.77 -18.09
C SER A 332 28.30 13.91 -17.22
N TRP A 333 27.65 12.91 -17.82
CA TRP A 333 26.71 12.05 -17.10
C TRP A 333 27.37 11.17 -16.04
N SER A 334 26.61 10.81 -15.06
CA SER A 334 26.91 9.76 -14.09
C SER A 334 26.21 8.44 -14.49
N PHE A 335 26.53 7.34 -13.81
CA PHE A 335 25.88 6.06 -14.10
C PHE A 335 24.36 6.09 -13.87
N ILE A 336 23.88 6.89 -12.90
CA ILE A 336 22.45 7.01 -12.63
C ILE A 336 21.70 7.71 -13.77
N ASP A 337 22.35 8.64 -14.47
CA ASP A 337 21.76 9.34 -15.62
C ASP A 337 21.54 8.39 -16.79
N VAL A 338 22.49 7.49 -17.05
CA VAL A 338 22.32 6.42 -18.03
C VAL A 338 21.17 5.49 -17.67
N MET A 339 21.07 5.09 -16.38
CA MET A 339 19.96 4.27 -15.90
C MET A 339 18.61 4.96 -16.06
N TRP A 340 18.58 6.27 -15.85
CA TRP A 340 17.38 7.08 -16.05
C TRP A 340 16.90 7.04 -17.50
N GLN A 341 17.81 7.23 -18.44
CA GLN A 341 17.50 7.14 -19.87
C GLN A 341 17.06 5.72 -20.28
N LEU A 342 17.71 4.68 -19.75
CA LEU A 342 17.29 3.29 -20.00
C LEU A 342 15.89 3.00 -19.49
N VAL A 343 15.50 3.55 -18.34
CA VAL A 343 14.14 3.41 -17.80
C VAL A 343 13.12 4.11 -18.70
N LYS A 344 13.41 5.30 -19.20
CA LYS A 344 12.54 6.02 -20.16
C LYS A 344 12.30 5.22 -21.45
N HIS A 345 13.30 4.48 -21.92
CA HIS A 345 13.21 3.68 -23.15
C HIS A 345 12.81 2.20 -22.90
N SER A 346 12.49 1.82 -21.67
CA SER A 346 12.22 0.42 -21.31
C SER A 346 10.97 -0.16 -21.99
N SER A 347 9.98 0.68 -22.33
CA SER A 347 8.76 0.27 -23.02
C SER A 347 9.01 -0.12 -24.48
N THR A 348 9.98 0.52 -25.15
CA THR A 348 10.31 0.27 -26.57
C THR A 348 11.24 -0.92 -26.76
N SER A 349 11.99 -1.32 -25.74
CA SER A 349 12.99 -2.38 -25.82
C SER A 349 12.97 -3.28 -24.58
N PRO A 350 11.98 -4.20 -24.45
CA PRO A 350 11.86 -5.10 -23.31
C PRO A 350 13.12 -5.98 -23.13
N GLY A 351 13.63 -6.07 -21.90
CA GLY A 351 14.80 -6.90 -21.56
C GLY A 351 16.16 -6.29 -21.93
N LEU A 352 16.19 -5.14 -22.60
CA LEU A 352 17.46 -4.47 -22.95
C LEU A 352 18.24 -4.08 -21.69
N MET A 353 17.56 -3.53 -20.69
CA MET A 353 18.19 -3.10 -19.44
C MET A 353 18.85 -4.27 -18.71
N GLU A 354 18.21 -5.42 -18.64
CA GLU A 354 18.75 -6.64 -18.05
C GLU A 354 20.03 -7.11 -18.76
N LYS A 355 20.01 -7.15 -20.09
CA LYS A 355 21.17 -7.54 -20.91
C LYS A 355 22.33 -6.57 -20.72
N MET A 356 22.05 -5.27 -20.76
CA MET A 356 23.09 -4.23 -20.58
C MET A 356 23.70 -4.28 -19.18
N MET A 357 22.89 -4.40 -18.13
CA MET A 357 23.39 -4.46 -16.75
C MET A 357 24.15 -5.76 -16.47
N SER A 358 23.77 -6.86 -17.09
CA SER A 358 24.52 -8.10 -17.05
C SER A 358 25.91 -7.96 -17.70
N LEU A 359 25.97 -7.26 -18.84
CA LEU A 359 27.25 -7.00 -19.52
C LEU A 359 28.14 -6.04 -18.72
N CYS A 360 27.59 -4.98 -18.14
CA CYS A 360 28.33 -4.10 -17.22
C CYS A 360 28.88 -4.88 -16.02
N TRP A 361 28.12 -5.87 -15.50
CA TRP A 361 28.59 -6.74 -14.44
C TRP A 361 29.78 -7.63 -14.87
N GLU A 362 29.75 -8.19 -16.08
CA GLU A 362 30.88 -8.98 -16.59
C GLU A 362 32.14 -8.09 -16.85
N ILE A 363 31.96 -6.87 -17.38
CA ILE A 363 33.06 -5.88 -17.52
C ILE A 363 33.66 -5.56 -16.13
N TRP A 364 32.82 -5.36 -15.11
CA TRP A 364 33.26 -5.11 -13.74
C TRP A 364 34.05 -6.31 -13.15
N LYS A 365 33.58 -7.53 -13.37
CA LYS A 365 34.27 -8.75 -12.95
C LYS A 365 35.62 -8.89 -13.64
N GLU A 366 35.66 -8.66 -14.95
CA GLU A 366 36.88 -8.72 -15.74
C GLU A 366 37.91 -7.72 -15.23
N ARG A 367 37.52 -6.45 -15.08
CA ARG A 367 38.39 -5.41 -14.52
C ARG A 367 38.98 -5.79 -13.17
N ASN A 368 38.17 -6.36 -12.27
CA ASN A 368 38.65 -6.77 -10.96
C ASN A 368 39.55 -8.02 -11.02
N SER A 369 39.26 -8.96 -11.91
CA SER A 369 40.06 -10.16 -12.13
C SER A 369 41.47 -9.80 -12.63
N VAL A 370 41.55 -8.94 -13.63
CA VAL A 370 42.83 -8.43 -14.18
C VAL A 370 43.62 -7.67 -13.10
N ARG A 371 42.94 -6.84 -12.30
CA ARG A 371 43.60 -6.10 -11.22
C ARG A 371 44.19 -7.04 -10.13
N ASN A 372 43.59 -8.21 -9.95
CA ASN A 372 44.04 -9.23 -9.01
C ASN A 372 45.06 -10.22 -9.64
N GLY A 373 45.59 -9.90 -10.83
CA GLY A 373 46.66 -10.70 -11.45
C GLY A 373 46.20 -11.79 -12.43
N SER A 374 44.89 -11.91 -12.68
CA SER A 374 44.40 -12.86 -13.70
C SER A 374 44.60 -12.36 -15.12
N GLY A 375 44.76 -13.28 -16.07
CA GLY A 375 44.85 -12.97 -17.51
C GLY A 375 43.55 -12.30 -18.03
N LYS A 376 43.68 -11.50 -19.07
CA LYS A 376 42.55 -10.83 -19.77
C LYS A 376 41.76 -11.89 -20.56
N ARG A 377 40.44 -11.90 -20.40
CA ARG A 377 39.52 -12.74 -21.18
C ARG A 377 39.13 -12.01 -22.50
N GLU A 378 38.79 -12.78 -23.51
CA GLU A 378 38.26 -12.27 -24.75
C GLU A 378 36.90 -11.58 -24.58
N SER A 379 36.64 -10.49 -25.30
CA SER A 379 35.39 -9.75 -25.23
C SER A 379 34.16 -10.60 -25.58
N LYS A 380 34.29 -11.54 -26.54
CA LYS A 380 33.23 -12.51 -26.89
C LYS A 380 32.80 -13.41 -25.72
N VAL A 381 33.73 -13.79 -24.86
CA VAL A 381 33.43 -14.60 -23.67
C VAL A 381 32.59 -13.81 -22.65
N LEU A 382 32.89 -12.53 -22.46
CA LEU A 382 32.13 -11.65 -21.57
C LEU A 382 30.68 -11.50 -22.08
N VAL A 383 30.50 -11.30 -23.38
CA VAL A 383 29.18 -11.18 -24.00
C VAL A 383 28.36 -12.46 -23.82
N ARG A 384 28.96 -13.63 -24.12
CA ARG A 384 28.31 -14.93 -23.95
C ARG A 384 27.89 -15.16 -22.48
N ASN A 385 28.77 -14.90 -21.51
CA ASN A 385 28.47 -15.08 -20.10
C ASN A 385 27.35 -14.16 -19.62
N ALA A 386 27.30 -12.92 -20.14
CA ALA A 386 26.23 -11.97 -19.81
C ALA A 386 24.87 -12.42 -20.37
N ALA A 387 24.84 -12.97 -21.59
CA ALA A 387 23.62 -13.50 -22.21
C ALA A 387 23.11 -14.76 -21.46
N SER A 388 23.98 -15.75 -21.25
CA SER A 388 23.67 -16.98 -20.53
C SER A 388 23.08 -16.70 -19.13
N LEU A 389 23.64 -15.73 -18.41
CA LEU A 389 23.14 -15.34 -17.09
C LEU A 389 21.72 -14.82 -17.10
N VAL A 390 21.33 -14.02 -18.12
CA VAL A 390 19.95 -13.52 -18.27
C VAL A 390 19.02 -14.66 -18.62
N GLU A 391 19.40 -15.54 -19.53
CA GLU A 391 18.63 -16.70 -19.97
C GLU A 391 18.40 -17.68 -18.81
N GLU A 392 19.46 -18.08 -18.11
CA GLU A 392 19.38 -18.97 -16.94
C GLU A 392 18.46 -18.38 -15.85
N TYR A 393 18.57 -17.06 -15.58
CA TYR A 393 17.73 -16.42 -14.59
C TYR A 393 16.26 -16.41 -14.99
N ASN A 394 15.95 -16.14 -16.27
CA ASN A 394 14.58 -16.16 -16.77
C ASN A 394 14.01 -17.58 -16.71
N ALA A 395 14.72 -18.60 -17.20
CA ALA A 395 14.29 -19.98 -17.15
C ALA A 395 14.00 -20.47 -15.71
N ALA A 396 14.88 -20.09 -14.75
CA ALA A 396 14.69 -20.46 -13.35
C ALA A 396 13.52 -19.72 -12.65
N ASN A 397 12.97 -18.66 -13.26
CA ASN A 397 11.89 -17.86 -12.69
C ASN A 397 10.63 -17.83 -13.58
N GLU A 398 10.55 -18.64 -14.60
CA GLU A 398 9.30 -18.86 -15.35
C GLU A 398 8.24 -19.43 -14.42
N ARG A 399 7.21 -18.61 -14.15
CA ARG A 399 6.02 -19.07 -13.43
C ARG A 399 5.05 -19.64 -14.45
N VAL A 400 4.67 -20.88 -14.27
CA VAL A 400 3.51 -21.45 -14.95
C VAL A 400 2.29 -20.64 -14.49
N VAL A 401 1.80 -19.79 -15.36
CA VAL A 401 0.54 -19.08 -15.12
C VAL A 401 -0.56 -20.11 -15.36
N PHE A 402 -1.07 -20.68 -14.29
CA PHE A 402 -2.36 -21.39 -14.37
C PHE A 402 -3.41 -20.35 -14.72
N LYS A 403 -3.95 -20.43 -15.94
CA LYS A 403 -5.17 -19.69 -16.28
C LYS A 403 -6.25 -20.25 -15.35
N ASN A 404 -6.78 -19.39 -14.47
CA ASN A 404 -8.00 -19.73 -13.75
C ASN A 404 -9.09 -20.06 -14.77
N PRO A 405 -9.99 -21.02 -14.47
CA PRO A 405 -11.11 -21.34 -15.34
C PRO A 405 -11.89 -20.06 -15.64
N GLU A 406 -12.30 -19.91 -16.89
CA GLU A 406 -13.05 -18.76 -17.39
C GLU A 406 -14.31 -18.58 -16.53
N PHE A 407 -14.35 -17.45 -15.79
CA PHE A 407 -15.59 -17.05 -15.13
C PHE A 407 -16.59 -16.71 -16.23
N SER A 408 -17.81 -17.25 -16.11
CA SER A 408 -18.90 -16.95 -17.02
C SER A 408 -19.12 -15.44 -17.10
N THR A 409 -18.91 -14.86 -18.28
CA THR A 409 -19.11 -13.43 -18.56
C THR A 409 -20.59 -13.06 -18.62
N LYS A 410 -21.48 -14.07 -18.72
CA LYS A 410 -22.92 -13.93 -18.93
C LYS A 410 -23.70 -14.12 -17.62
N TRP A 411 -24.88 -13.52 -17.58
CA TRP A 411 -25.84 -13.80 -16.52
C TRP A 411 -26.39 -15.22 -16.69
N HIS A 412 -26.57 -15.93 -15.58
CA HIS A 412 -27.24 -17.24 -15.54
C HIS A 412 -28.35 -17.22 -14.49
N PRO A 413 -29.51 -17.87 -14.72
CA PRO A 413 -30.58 -17.94 -13.73
C PRO A 413 -30.10 -18.63 -12.43
N PRO A 414 -30.71 -18.33 -11.27
CA PRO A 414 -30.47 -19.07 -10.05
C PRO A 414 -31.21 -20.40 -10.07
N ASP A 415 -30.73 -21.38 -9.28
CA ASP A 415 -31.44 -22.62 -9.04
C ASP A 415 -32.73 -22.32 -8.22
N SER A 416 -33.87 -22.91 -8.63
CA SER A 416 -35.11 -22.83 -7.83
C SER A 416 -34.92 -23.53 -6.47
N PRO A 417 -35.41 -22.99 -5.35
CA PRO A 417 -36.27 -21.81 -5.17
C PRO A 417 -35.51 -20.51 -4.88
N ARG A 418 -34.25 -20.39 -5.27
CA ARG A 418 -33.40 -19.25 -4.96
C ARG A 418 -33.61 -18.07 -5.89
N PHE A 419 -33.22 -16.90 -5.42
CA PHE A 419 -33.29 -15.64 -6.14
C PHE A 419 -31.89 -15.11 -6.43
N LYS A 420 -31.76 -14.28 -7.47
CA LYS A 420 -30.53 -13.62 -7.83
C LYS A 420 -30.72 -12.10 -7.81
N MET A 421 -29.89 -11.41 -7.04
CA MET A 421 -29.90 -9.97 -6.95
C MET A 421 -28.64 -9.39 -7.58
N ASN A 422 -28.79 -8.58 -8.62
CA ASN A 422 -27.73 -7.79 -9.19
C ASN A 422 -27.65 -6.45 -8.46
N VAL A 423 -26.47 -6.06 -8.00
CA VAL A 423 -26.21 -4.83 -7.23
C VAL A 423 -25.07 -4.08 -7.87
N ASP A 424 -25.24 -2.77 -8.03
CA ASP A 424 -24.22 -1.87 -8.56
C ASP A 424 -24.26 -0.50 -7.90
N ALA A 425 -23.18 0.26 -8.03
CA ALA A 425 -23.08 1.64 -7.58
C ALA A 425 -22.62 2.57 -8.69
N ALA A 426 -23.13 3.79 -8.69
CA ALA A 426 -22.65 4.88 -9.54
C ALA A 426 -22.21 6.06 -8.69
N VAL A 427 -21.02 6.61 -8.95
CA VAL A 427 -20.52 7.81 -8.26
C VAL A 427 -20.75 9.03 -9.14
N PHE A 428 -21.40 10.06 -8.59
CA PHE A 428 -21.72 11.31 -9.25
C PHE A 428 -20.87 12.45 -8.65
N SER A 429 -19.66 12.61 -9.16
CA SER A 429 -18.70 13.59 -8.63
C SER A 429 -19.20 15.03 -8.73
N ASP A 430 -19.96 15.36 -9.77
CA ASP A 430 -20.57 16.66 -10.00
C ASP A 430 -21.67 16.99 -8.97
N LEU A 431 -22.39 15.98 -8.51
CA LEU A 431 -23.46 16.12 -7.52
C LEU A 431 -23.00 15.77 -6.09
N ARG A 432 -21.76 15.28 -5.93
CA ARG A 432 -21.25 14.74 -4.65
C ARG A 432 -22.22 13.75 -4.02
N ALA A 433 -22.72 12.86 -4.84
CA ALA A 433 -23.69 11.84 -4.49
C ALA A 433 -23.33 10.52 -5.11
N MET A 434 -23.92 9.46 -4.61
CA MET A 434 -23.88 8.14 -5.24
C MET A 434 -25.28 7.65 -5.56
N GLY A 435 -25.38 6.76 -6.55
CA GLY A 435 -26.59 6.00 -6.86
C GLY A 435 -26.37 4.53 -6.54
N ALA A 436 -27.30 3.91 -5.83
CA ALA A 436 -27.40 2.47 -5.66
C ALA A 436 -28.46 1.94 -6.62
N GLY A 437 -28.13 0.84 -7.31
CA GLY A 437 -29.05 0.15 -8.22
C GLY A 437 -29.10 -1.35 -7.92
N MET A 438 -30.29 -1.90 -7.81
CA MET A 438 -30.49 -3.31 -7.49
C MET A 438 -31.73 -3.88 -8.14
N VAL A 439 -31.65 -5.16 -8.57
CA VAL A 439 -32.77 -5.88 -9.18
C VAL A 439 -32.72 -7.34 -8.75
N ILE A 440 -33.85 -7.87 -8.29
CA ILE A 440 -34.05 -9.26 -7.89
C ILE A 440 -34.81 -9.99 -8.98
N ARG A 441 -34.28 -11.15 -9.41
CA ARG A 441 -34.87 -12.01 -10.42
C ARG A 441 -34.97 -13.46 -9.94
N ASP A 442 -35.99 -14.15 -10.39
CA ASP A 442 -36.23 -15.58 -10.14
C ASP A 442 -35.43 -16.51 -11.09
N SER A 443 -35.71 -17.80 -11.03
CA SER A 443 -35.10 -18.82 -11.86
C SER A 443 -35.51 -18.75 -13.34
N GLN A 444 -36.55 -18.00 -13.68
CA GLN A 444 -36.98 -17.73 -15.06
C GLN A 444 -36.45 -16.40 -15.60
N GLY A 445 -35.76 -15.62 -14.76
CA GLY A 445 -35.25 -14.30 -15.10
C GLY A 445 -36.27 -13.18 -14.96
N GLN A 446 -37.47 -13.47 -14.42
CA GLN A 446 -38.50 -12.46 -14.18
C GLN A 446 -38.05 -11.52 -13.06
N VAL A 447 -38.28 -10.21 -13.23
CA VAL A 447 -38.00 -9.22 -12.21
C VAL A 447 -39.12 -9.24 -11.18
N LEU A 448 -38.76 -9.52 -9.93
CA LEU A 448 -39.70 -9.56 -8.79
C LEU A 448 -39.68 -8.24 -8.02
N ALA A 449 -38.52 -7.61 -7.92
CA ALA A 449 -38.35 -6.30 -7.32
C ALA A 449 -37.12 -5.59 -7.87
N ALA A 450 -37.20 -4.28 -7.99
CA ALA A 450 -36.05 -3.45 -8.34
C ALA A 450 -36.08 -2.16 -7.52
N MET A 451 -34.90 -1.59 -7.27
CA MET A 451 -34.79 -0.30 -6.59
C MET A 451 -33.62 0.51 -7.16
N CYS A 452 -33.81 1.81 -7.29
CA CYS A 452 -32.72 2.74 -7.38
C CYS A 452 -32.82 3.77 -6.24
N LYS A 453 -31.68 4.11 -5.63
CA LYS A 453 -31.63 5.09 -4.54
C LYS A 453 -30.47 6.04 -4.71
N ARG A 454 -30.74 7.34 -4.59
CA ARG A 454 -29.69 8.37 -4.53
C ARG A 454 -29.31 8.64 -3.09
N ILE A 455 -28.01 8.71 -2.84
CA ILE A 455 -27.44 8.98 -1.52
C ILE A 455 -26.52 10.19 -1.63
N PRO A 456 -26.76 11.27 -0.86
CA PRO A 456 -25.93 12.47 -0.90
C PRO A 456 -24.64 12.28 -0.11
N ALA A 457 -23.72 11.43 -0.61
CA ALA A 457 -22.43 11.10 0.00
C ALA A 457 -21.32 11.06 -1.05
N ASN A 458 -20.19 11.69 -0.77
CA ASN A 458 -19.03 11.74 -1.66
C ASN A 458 -18.10 10.53 -1.44
N LEU A 459 -18.58 9.34 -1.73
CA LEU A 459 -17.90 8.09 -1.46
C LEU A 459 -16.92 7.71 -2.58
N SER A 460 -15.86 6.96 -2.22
CA SER A 460 -15.03 6.29 -3.22
C SER A 460 -15.81 5.16 -3.91
N ALA A 461 -15.34 4.70 -5.08
CA ALA A 461 -16.02 3.62 -5.81
C ALA A 461 -16.25 2.37 -4.94
N LEU A 462 -15.23 1.93 -4.17
CA LEU A 462 -15.37 0.76 -3.31
C LEU A 462 -16.36 0.99 -2.13
N ASP A 463 -16.34 2.20 -1.55
CA ASP A 463 -17.26 2.55 -0.45
C ASP A 463 -18.70 2.64 -0.97
N ALA A 464 -18.90 3.15 -2.18
CA ALA A 464 -20.21 3.22 -2.85
C ALA A 464 -20.75 1.81 -3.15
N GLU A 465 -19.93 0.91 -3.70
CA GLU A 465 -20.29 -0.48 -3.92
C GLU A 465 -20.70 -1.20 -2.63
N ALA A 466 -19.95 -1.01 -1.56
CA ALA A 466 -20.28 -1.62 -0.27
C ALA A 466 -21.55 -1.03 0.34
N LYS A 467 -21.78 0.28 0.19
CA LYS A 467 -23.02 0.93 0.66
C LYS A 467 -24.23 0.46 -0.15
N SER A 468 -24.08 0.30 -1.46
CA SER A 468 -25.14 -0.28 -2.30
C SER A 468 -25.45 -1.72 -1.90
N MET A 469 -24.44 -2.52 -1.59
CA MET A 469 -24.62 -3.88 -1.10
C MET A 469 -25.31 -3.93 0.28
N GLU A 470 -24.97 -3.01 1.20
CA GLU A 470 -25.65 -2.90 2.50
C GLU A 470 -27.16 -2.66 2.30
N ILE A 471 -27.51 -1.69 1.44
CA ILE A 471 -28.90 -1.37 1.10
C ILE A 471 -29.59 -2.57 0.45
N ALA A 472 -28.91 -3.24 -0.48
CA ALA A 472 -29.44 -4.39 -1.19
C ALA A 472 -29.79 -5.57 -0.25
N VAL A 473 -28.93 -5.84 0.74
CA VAL A 473 -29.19 -6.88 1.73
C VAL A 473 -30.40 -6.53 2.60
N HIS A 474 -30.53 -5.27 3.05
CA HIS A 474 -31.71 -4.80 3.78
C HIS A 474 -32.96 -4.87 2.91
N PHE A 475 -32.92 -4.39 1.68
CA PHE A 475 -34.05 -4.41 0.75
C PHE A 475 -34.52 -5.85 0.47
N ALA A 476 -33.62 -6.79 0.23
CA ALA A 476 -33.99 -8.19 0.03
C ALA A 476 -34.70 -8.77 1.27
N TRP A 477 -34.22 -8.43 2.49
CA TRP A 477 -34.85 -8.86 3.73
C TRP A 477 -36.26 -8.27 3.87
N GLU A 478 -36.44 -6.97 3.66
CA GLU A 478 -37.72 -6.25 3.77
C GLU A 478 -38.76 -6.77 2.78
N MET A 479 -38.32 -7.11 1.55
CA MET A 479 -39.18 -7.70 0.51
C MET A 479 -39.46 -9.20 0.73
N GLY A 480 -38.99 -9.80 1.82
CA GLY A 480 -39.30 -11.20 2.15
C GLY A 480 -38.39 -12.24 1.49
N PHE A 481 -37.39 -11.86 0.73
CA PHE A 481 -36.46 -12.80 0.09
C PHE A 481 -35.47 -13.36 1.11
N ARG A 482 -35.41 -14.69 1.26
CA ARG A 482 -34.61 -15.38 2.28
C ARG A 482 -33.51 -16.26 1.71
N GLU A 483 -33.50 -16.52 0.41
CA GLU A 483 -32.51 -17.36 -0.28
C GLU A 483 -31.99 -16.63 -1.51
N VAL A 484 -30.88 -15.89 -1.37
CA VAL A 484 -30.44 -14.91 -2.38
C VAL A 484 -28.94 -15.05 -2.73
N TYR A 485 -28.65 -15.05 -4.03
CA TYR A 485 -27.33 -14.80 -4.59
C TYR A 485 -27.15 -13.31 -4.85
N PHE A 486 -26.31 -12.62 -4.12
CA PHE A 486 -25.93 -11.23 -4.40
C PHE A 486 -24.78 -11.18 -5.39
N LYS A 487 -24.97 -10.47 -6.49
CA LYS A 487 -24.00 -10.29 -7.57
C LYS A 487 -23.49 -8.85 -7.61
N THR A 488 -22.17 -8.68 -7.67
CA THR A 488 -21.49 -7.41 -7.85
C THR A 488 -20.35 -7.55 -8.85
N ASP A 489 -20.04 -6.50 -9.60
CA ASP A 489 -18.85 -6.47 -10.48
C ASP A 489 -17.58 -6.04 -9.72
N SER A 490 -17.70 -5.69 -8.43
CA SER A 490 -16.57 -5.38 -7.56
C SER A 490 -15.94 -6.66 -6.97
N SER A 491 -14.87 -7.15 -7.60
CA SER A 491 -14.11 -8.30 -7.09
C SER A 491 -13.50 -8.02 -5.71
N ASN A 492 -13.13 -6.75 -5.43
CA ASN A 492 -12.61 -6.34 -4.14
C ASN A 492 -13.67 -6.47 -3.04
N LEU A 493 -14.88 -5.97 -3.27
CA LEU A 493 -15.98 -6.10 -2.32
C LEU A 493 -16.33 -7.57 -2.05
N LYS A 494 -16.48 -8.36 -3.11
CA LYS A 494 -16.73 -9.81 -2.99
C LYS A 494 -15.67 -10.50 -2.12
N ASN A 495 -14.38 -10.21 -2.36
CA ASN A 495 -13.29 -10.82 -1.58
C ASN A 495 -13.33 -10.39 -0.10
N ILE A 496 -13.76 -9.17 0.20
CA ILE A 496 -13.96 -8.69 1.58
C ILE A 496 -15.12 -9.45 2.24
N LEU A 497 -16.29 -9.51 1.60
CA LEU A 497 -17.49 -10.15 2.16
C LEU A 497 -17.33 -11.67 2.32
N THR A 498 -16.52 -12.31 1.49
CA THR A 498 -16.19 -13.76 1.60
C THR A 498 -14.98 -14.05 2.50
N GLY A 499 -14.39 -13.04 3.16
CA GLY A 499 -13.24 -13.22 4.06
C GLY A 499 -11.90 -13.48 3.37
N LEU A 500 -11.82 -13.42 2.04
CA LEU A 500 -10.58 -13.58 1.28
C LEU A 500 -9.64 -12.36 1.39
N SER A 501 -10.19 -11.20 1.72
CA SER A 501 -9.42 -9.99 2.01
C SER A 501 -10.03 -9.22 3.18
N GLU A 502 -9.21 -8.41 3.85
CA GLU A 502 -9.66 -7.57 4.96
C GLU A 502 -10.17 -6.22 4.45
N ALA A 503 -11.26 -5.73 5.02
CA ALA A 503 -11.81 -4.41 4.71
C ALA A 503 -10.85 -3.26 5.11
N PRO A 504 -10.84 -2.15 4.37
CA PRO A 504 -10.31 -0.88 4.87
C PRO A 504 -11.01 -0.44 6.16
N ALA A 505 -10.29 0.30 7.02
CA ALA A 505 -10.86 0.74 8.31
C ALA A 505 -12.12 1.61 8.17
N SER A 506 -12.21 2.44 7.13
CA SER A 506 -13.39 3.24 6.82
C SER A 506 -14.60 2.39 6.45
N LEU A 507 -14.38 1.28 5.79
CA LEU A 507 -15.43 0.42 5.24
C LEU A 507 -15.87 -0.68 6.22
N GLU A 508 -15.07 -0.98 7.23
CA GLU A 508 -15.36 -2.07 8.16
C GLU A 508 -16.72 -1.94 8.87
N PRO A 509 -17.24 -0.73 9.26
CA PRO A 509 -18.59 -0.61 9.80
C PRO A 509 -19.68 -1.09 8.83
N VAL A 510 -19.58 -0.72 7.55
CA VAL A 510 -20.55 -1.11 6.51
C VAL A 510 -20.48 -2.62 6.25
N THR A 511 -19.28 -3.17 6.09
CA THR A 511 -19.12 -4.61 5.86
C THR A 511 -19.52 -5.44 7.07
N ALA A 512 -19.28 -4.97 8.30
CA ALA A 512 -19.74 -5.62 9.50
C ALA A 512 -21.28 -5.63 9.61
N SER A 513 -21.94 -4.54 9.21
CA SER A 513 -23.40 -4.45 9.13
C SER A 513 -23.96 -5.49 8.14
N ILE A 514 -23.37 -5.59 6.94
CA ILE A 514 -23.77 -6.62 5.96
C ILE A 514 -23.62 -8.03 6.56
N LEU A 515 -22.46 -8.33 7.14
CA LEU A 515 -22.16 -9.65 7.70
C LEU A 515 -23.07 -10.00 8.90
N ALA A 516 -23.49 -9.01 9.70
CA ALA A 516 -24.40 -9.21 10.81
C ALA A 516 -25.84 -9.56 10.36
N GLN A 517 -26.19 -9.35 9.10
CA GLN A 517 -27.50 -9.71 8.55
C GLN A 517 -27.54 -11.18 8.04
N LEU A 518 -26.38 -11.84 7.87
CA LEU A 518 -26.30 -13.16 7.22
C LEU A 518 -27.16 -14.20 7.92
N ASP A 519 -27.21 -14.19 9.25
CA ASP A 519 -27.99 -15.13 10.06
C ASP A 519 -29.51 -15.01 9.87
N LYS A 520 -29.97 -13.90 9.27
CA LYS A 520 -31.40 -13.69 8.98
C LYS A 520 -31.85 -14.43 7.73
N PHE A 521 -30.91 -14.80 6.85
CA PHE A 521 -31.22 -15.49 5.58
C PHE A 521 -31.10 -17.00 5.75
N ARG A 522 -31.93 -17.76 5.04
CA ARG A 522 -31.79 -19.22 4.94
C ARG A 522 -30.60 -19.60 4.05
N PHE A 523 -30.39 -18.80 3.01
CA PHE A 523 -29.24 -18.93 2.12
C PHE A 523 -28.82 -17.55 1.63
N ILE A 524 -27.53 -17.25 1.71
CA ILE A 524 -26.94 -16.03 1.14
C ILE A 524 -25.56 -16.37 0.56
N SER A 525 -25.26 -15.80 -0.60
CA SER A 525 -23.96 -15.96 -1.25
C SER A 525 -23.57 -14.69 -2.00
N PHE A 526 -22.33 -14.23 -1.81
CA PHE A 526 -21.77 -13.09 -2.53
C PHE A 526 -20.91 -13.59 -3.68
N CYS A 527 -21.27 -13.22 -4.90
CA CYS A 527 -20.61 -13.69 -6.11
C CYS A 527 -20.14 -12.49 -6.96
N HIS A 528 -19.00 -12.68 -7.60
CA HIS A 528 -18.55 -11.73 -8.63
C HIS A 528 -19.23 -12.05 -9.96
N VAL A 529 -19.57 -11.01 -10.71
CA VAL A 529 -20.04 -11.07 -12.09
C VAL A 529 -19.28 -10.02 -12.88
N GLU A 530 -19.00 -10.27 -14.15
CA GLU A 530 -18.44 -9.26 -15.01
C GLU A 530 -19.48 -8.16 -15.32
N ARG A 531 -19.01 -7.00 -15.73
CA ARG A 531 -19.83 -5.80 -15.94
C ARG A 531 -21.01 -6.05 -16.90
N ASP A 532 -20.77 -6.86 -17.93
CA ASP A 532 -21.82 -7.22 -18.89
C ASP A 532 -22.96 -8.03 -18.27
N GLY A 533 -22.66 -8.90 -17.30
CA GLY A 533 -23.66 -9.64 -16.53
C GLY A 533 -24.29 -8.85 -15.37
N ASN A 534 -23.88 -7.59 -15.14
CA ASN A 534 -24.44 -6.67 -14.11
C ASN A 534 -25.15 -5.46 -14.71
N ARG A 535 -25.42 -5.47 -16.04
CA ARG A 535 -26.00 -4.32 -16.76
C ARG A 535 -27.29 -3.77 -16.13
N PRO A 536 -28.29 -4.59 -15.74
CA PRO A 536 -29.51 -4.04 -15.12
C PRO A 536 -29.25 -3.26 -13.85
N GLY A 537 -28.40 -3.76 -12.94
CA GLY A 537 -27.99 -3.03 -11.72
C GLY A 537 -27.28 -1.71 -12.06
N HIS A 538 -26.39 -1.75 -13.05
CA HIS A 538 -25.65 -0.56 -13.50
C HIS A 538 -26.56 0.55 -14.07
N ILE A 539 -27.54 0.17 -14.86
CA ILE A 539 -28.53 1.13 -15.42
C ILE A 539 -29.32 1.79 -14.30
N LEU A 540 -29.81 1.01 -13.33
CA LEU A 540 -30.54 1.51 -12.17
C LEU A 540 -29.68 2.44 -11.30
N ALA A 541 -28.42 2.06 -11.03
CA ALA A 541 -27.50 2.88 -10.28
C ALA A 541 -27.26 4.25 -10.96
N LYS A 542 -27.10 4.26 -12.27
CA LYS A 542 -26.97 5.52 -13.04
C LYS A 542 -28.26 6.35 -13.05
N PHE A 543 -29.40 5.69 -13.16
CA PHE A 543 -30.70 6.35 -13.16
C PHE A 543 -30.99 7.09 -11.85
N ALA A 544 -30.42 6.61 -10.74
CA ALA A 544 -30.52 7.28 -9.44
C ALA A 544 -30.04 8.75 -9.46
N LYS A 545 -29.26 9.18 -10.47
CA LYS A 545 -28.88 10.58 -10.68
C LYS A 545 -30.08 11.48 -10.89
N GLN A 546 -31.14 10.98 -11.51
CA GLN A 546 -32.35 11.72 -11.87
C GLN A 546 -33.44 11.64 -10.78
N VAL A 547 -33.24 10.82 -9.77
CA VAL A 547 -34.21 10.58 -8.70
C VAL A 547 -33.91 11.48 -7.50
N GLY A 548 -34.94 11.96 -6.82
CA GLY A 548 -34.76 12.79 -5.61
C GLY A 548 -34.22 12.01 -4.43
N ASP A 549 -34.77 10.82 -4.14
CA ASP A 549 -34.37 9.91 -3.06
C ASP A 549 -34.31 8.46 -3.56
N SER A 550 -35.44 7.76 -3.64
CA SER A 550 -35.52 6.37 -4.08
C SER A 550 -36.78 6.10 -4.89
N VAL A 551 -36.67 5.13 -5.81
CA VAL A 551 -37.79 4.55 -6.54
C VAL A 551 -37.73 3.05 -6.43
N VAL A 552 -38.86 2.41 -6.10
CA VAL A 552 -39.02 0.97 -5.95
C VAL A 552 -40.08 0.48 -6.94
N TRP A 553 -39.79 -0.62 -7.61
CA TRP A 553 -40.70 -1.34 -8.50
C TRP A 553 -40.92 -2.74 -7.92
N LEU A 554 -42.16 -3.17 -7.80
CA LEU A 554 -42.55 -4.48 -7.26
C LEU A 554 -43.39 -5.20 -8.31
N GLU A 555 -43.01 -6.45 -8.62
CA GLU A 555 -43.67 -7.30 -9.63
C GLU A 555 -43.78 -6.65 -11.01
N GLU A 556 -42.98 -5.60 -11.23
CA GLU A 556 -42.92 -4.83 -12.47
C GLU A 556 -41.48 -4.65 -12.91
N THR A 557 -41.22 -4.86 -14.20
CA THR A 557 -39.90 -4.60 -14.77
C THR A 557 -39.82 -3.13 -15.20
N PRO A 558 -38.91 -2.32 -14.62
CA PRO A 558 -38.71 -0.95 -15.08
C PRO A 558 -38.33 -0.91 -16.56
N ASN A 559 -39.00 -0.09 -17.36
CA ASN A 559 -38.79 0.06 -18.81
C ASN A 559 -37.29 0.25 -19.16
N LEU A 560 -36.56 0.97 -18.28
CA LEU A 560 -35.13 1.27 -18.50
C LEU A 560 -34.22 0.04 -18.47
N ILE A 561 -34.60 -1.05 -17.80
CA ILE A 561 -33.81 -2.30 -17.72
C ILE A 561 -34.43 -3.47 -18.50
N GLU A 562 -35.62 -3.31 -19.08
CA GLU A 562 -36.34 -4.38 -19.76
C GLU A 562 -35.51 -5.05 -20.86
N ASN A 563 -34.89 -4.26 -21.74
CA ASN A 563 -34.00 -4.76 -22.79
C ASN A 563 -32.79 -5.51 -22.22
N ALA A 564 -32.20 -5.03 -21.13
CA ALA A 564 -31.04 -5.69 -20.53
C ALA A 564 -31.43 -7.03 -19.89
N CYS A 565 -32.58 -7.11 -19.22
CA CYS A 565 -33.09 -8.32 -18.62
C CYS A 565 -33.47 -9.37 -19.70
N SER A 566 -34.14 -8.94 -20.77
CA SER A 566 -34.52 -9.81 -21.91
C SER A 566 -33.30 -10.37 -22.63
N GLN A 567 -32.25 -9.56 -22.83
CA GLN A 567 -30.98 -10.03 -23.41
C GLN A 567 -30.30 -11.09 -22.55
N ASP A 568 -30.28 -10.90 -21.22
CA ASP A 568 -29.71 -11.86 -20.27
C ASP A 568 -30.40 -13.25 -20.41
N VAL A 569 -31.74 -13.25 -20.46
CA VAL A 569 -32.54 -14.50 -20.60
C VAL A 569 -32.34 -15.16 -21.97
N SER A 570 -32.36 -14.37 -23.05
CA SER A 570 -32.16 -14.87 -24.42
C SER A 570 -30.80 -15.56 -24.59
N LEU A 571 -29.73 -14.96 -24.01
CA LEU A 571 -28.37 -15.52 -24.07
C LEU A 571 -28.23 -16.83 -23.29
N CYS A 572 -29.08 -17.08 -22.28
CA CYS A 572 -29.10 -18.36 -21.56
C CYS A 572 -29.76 -19.48 -22.36
N ASN A 573 -30.80 -19.17 -23.13
CA ASN A 573 -31.53 -20.17 -23.93
C ASN A 573 -30.74 -20.67 -25.15
N PHE A 574 -29.78 -19.89 -25.66
CA PHE A 574 -28.89 -20.32 -26.76
C PHE A 574 -27.66 -21.12 -26.30
N GLY A 575 -27.43 -21.29 -24.99
CA GLY A 575 -26.31 -22.05 -24.42
C GLY A 575 -26.62 -23.52 -24.08
N VAL A 576 -27.80 -24.02 -24.43
CA VAL A 576 -28.28 -25.40 -24.15
C VAL A 576 -28.51 -26.16 -25.47
N LEU A 577 -27.75 -25.89 -26.50
CA LEU A 577 -27.69 -26.72 -27.72
C LEU A 577 -26.28 -27.27 -27.90
#